data_ac58fd848950973f0ed1100965fb16f6
#
_entry.id   ac58fd848950973f0ed1100965fb16f6
#
_cell.length_a   1.000
_cell.length_b   1.000
_cell.length_c   1.000
_cell.angle_alpha   90.00
_cell.angle_beta   90.00
_cell.angle_gamma   90.00
#
_symmetry.space_group_name_H-M   'P 1'
#
loop_
_entity.id
_entity.type
_entity.pdbx_description
1 polymer ?
#
loop_
_entity_poly.entity_id
_entity_poly.type
_entity_poly.pdbx_seq_one_letter_code
_entity_poly.pdbx_strand_id
1 'polypeptide(L)'
;MASENRIKIICSVETIRFYKNEFGIAVVSVDKVKEGKPKTDKFNQIIIKGTMPQLVEGNPYVLVADYVEDPKWGGQYNIISIYSAITFNENDKVGQKKFLSTLFTPLQIENMYDALDDPFDSLKNNKAEDLVKVRGCGLDTAARWIERFNRNIHLAKIFSELEQYNLTNNMVNRLMERYNSPDLVVEKVKNNPYILCNEVKGIGWKTADKIALDSGMEEFCSQRISAFIYKYLEDSGQNGCSWITPDELMGAIIDELGEDVPDMNITEAIHDMGDELWWNEDKTQIGLRKFYNIEEKIAKELIRLRDAKSEITYGDWEDTIKHVEHKNGWQFTEEQRMGVKEALENNVVVIHGE
;
A
#
# COMPACT_ATOMS: atom_id res chain seq x y z
N MET A 1 -2.24 20.47 10.58
CA MET A 1 -1.03 21.07 11.25
C MET A 1 0.12 20.11 11.03
N ALA A 2 1.22 20.53 10.35
CA ALA A 2 2.43 19.71 10.27
C ALA A 2 2.88 19.39 11.71
N SER A 3 3.25 18.14 12.00
CA SER A 3 3.72 17.77 13.34
C SER A 3 4.98 18.61 13.64
N GLU A 4 5.12 19.15 14.86
CA GLU A 4 6.30 19.95 15.29
C GLU A 4 7.63 19.21 15.06
N ASN A 5 7.58 17.89 14.82
CA ASN A 5 8.72 17.01 14.65
C ASN A 5 9.07 16.69 13.18
N ARG A 6 8.25 17.18 12.21
CA ARG A 6 8.47 16.90 10.79
C ARG A 6 9.44 17.90 10.17
N ILE A 7 10.33 17.38 9.35
CA ILE A 7 11.26 18.17 8.55
C ILE A 7 11.13 17.83 7.07
N LYS A 8 11.36 18.84 6.21
CA LYS A 8 11.62 18.69 4.78
C LYS A 8 12.90 19.42 4.45
N ILE A 9 13.90 18.68 4.02
CA ILE A 9 15.24 19.22 3.77
C ILE A 9 15.82 18.72 2.43
N ILE A 10 16.79 19.44 1.92
CA ILE A 10 17.78 18.89 1.00
C ILE A 10 18.98 18.50 1.83
N CYS A 11 19.48 17.29 1.63
CA CYS A 11 20.60 16.74 2.38
C CYS A 11 21.53 15.95 1.46
N SER A 12 22.82 15.90 1.81
CA SER A 12 23.83 15.08 1.15
C SER A 12 24.16 13.86 2.01
N VAL A 13 24.29 12.70 1.38
CA VAL A 13 24.60 11.45 2.10
C VAL A 13 26.08 11.41 2.47
N GLU A 14 26.37 11.35 3.76
CA GLU A 14 27.75 11.24 4.25
C GLU A 14 28.20 9.78 4.33
N THR A 15 27.39 8.92 4.94
CA THR A 15 27.73 7.51 5.15
C THR A 15 26.49 6.64 5.24
N ILE A 16 26.51 5.52 4.54
CA ILE A 16 25.48 4.48 4.65
C ILE A 16 25.95 3.44 5.67
N ARG A 17 25.34 3.46 6.87
CA ARG A 17 25.67 2.53 7.95
C ARG A 17 25.12 1.13 7.75
N PHE A 18 23.93 1.04 7.14
CA PHE A 18 23.22 -0.22 6.87
C PHE A 18 22.27 -0.06 5.69
N TYR A 19 22.18 -1.09 4.84
CA TYR A 19 21.16 -1.19 3.79
C TYR A 19 20.88 -2.64 3.45
N LYS A 20 19.63 -3.06 3.60
CA LYS A 20 19.15 -4.40 3.20
C LYS A 20 17.63 -4.37 2.97
N ASN A 21 17.16 -4.99 1.87
CA ASN A 21 15.74 -5.11 1.54
C ASN A 21 14.99 -3.77 1.64
N GLU A 22 15.56 -2.72 1.00
CA GLU A 22 15.01 -1.35 0.98
C GLU A 22 14.96 -0.64 2.33
N PHE A 23 15.34 -1.27 3.41
CA PHE A 23 15.50 -0.61 4.70
C PHE A 23 16.96 -0.18 4.86
N GLY A 24 17.17 1.07 5.26
CA GLY A 24 18.50 1.60 5.46
C GLY A 24 18.63 2.50 6.68
N ILE A 25 19.89 2.70 7.09
CA ILE A 25 20.31 3.67 8.09
C ILE A 25 21.50 4.43 7.50
N ALA A 26 21.39 5.75 7.44
CA ALA A 26 22.44 6.61 6.89
C ALA A 26 22.65 7.85 7.76
N VAL A 27 23.80 8.46 7.61
CA VAL A 27 24.10 9.80 8.12
C VAL A 27 24.06 10.76 6.95
N VAL A 28 23.34 11.85 7.10
CA VAL A 28 23.24 12.88 6.07
C VAL A 28 23.54 14.25 6.66
N SER A 29 24.20 15.11 5.89
CA SER A 29 24.37 16.52 6.20
C SER A 29 23.19 17.34 5.68
N VAL A 30 22.76 18.35 6.43
CA VAL A 30 21.64 19.22 6.04
C VAL A 30 22.17 20.36 5.18
N ASP A 31 21.87 20.33 3.87
CA ASP A 31 22.31 21.36 2.92
C ASP A 31 21.36 22.55 2.89
N LYS A 32 20.04 22.28 2.92
CA LYS A 32 18.99 23.31 2.89
C LYS A 32 17.74 22.83 3.62
N VAL A 33 17.23 23.64 4.51
CA VAL A 33 15.94 23.42 5.16
C VAL A 33 14.83 24.03 4.29
N LYS A 34 13.84 23.21 3.89
CA LYS A 34 12.62 23.66 3.22
C LYS A 34 11.49 23.88 4.22
N GLU A 35 11.33 22.95 5.18
CA GLU A 35 10.28 23.00 6.21
C GLU A 35 10.79 22.38 7.51
N GLY A 36 10.26 22.87 8.65
CA GLY A 36 10.58 22.39 9.98
C GLY A 36 11.92 22.92 10.53
N LYS A 37 12.34 22.37 11.66
CA LYS A 37 13.62 22.70 12.32
C LYS A 37 14.38 21.42 12.62
N PRO A 38 15.35 21.02 11.79
CA PRO A 38 16.14 19.82 12.03
C PRO A 38 16.99 19.95 13.29
N LYS A 39 16.96 18.91 14.13
CA LYS A 39 17.88 18.78 15.27
C LYS A 39 19.14 18.09 14.77
N THR A 40 20.17 18.86 14.50
CA THR A 40 21.46 18.38 13.96
C THR A 40 22.50 18.24 15.07
N ASP A 41 23.52 17.45 14.81
CA ASP A 41 24.74 17.43 15.61
C ASP A 41 25.65 18.66 15.31
N LYS A 42 26.84 18.68 15.92
CA LYS A 42 27.82 19.78 15.74
C LYS A 42 28.39 19.88 14.31
N PHE A 43 28.19 18.87 13.48
CA PHE A 43 28.63 18.82 12.08
C PHE A 43 27.46 19.08 11.10
N ASN A 44 26.33 19.55 11.60
CA ASN A 44 25.10 19.74 10.84
C ASN A 44 24.54 18.45 10.21
N GLN A 45 24.78 17.31 10.91
CA GLN A 45 24.39 15.99 10.45
C GLN A 45 23.20 15.45 11.25
N ILE A 46 22.42 14.58 10.60
CA ILE A 46 21.33 13.83 11.20
C ILE A 46 21.44 12.35 10.81
N ILE A 47 20.89 11.48 11.66
CA ILE A 47 20.75 10.06 11.37
C ILE A 47 19.34 9.82 10.83
N ILE A 48 19.26 9.19 9.67
CA ILE A 48 18.00 8.81 9.02
C ILE A 48 17.85 7.30 9.00
N LYS A 49 16.63 6.79 9.18
CA LYS A 49 16.32 5.36 9.08
C LYS A 49 14.94 5.13 8.47
N GLY A 50 14.78 4.06 7.72
CA GLY A 50 13.49 3.68 7.13
C GLY A 50 13.63 3.11 5.73
N THR A 51 12.49 3.02 5.04
CA THR A 51 12.44 2.58 3.64
C THR A 51 13.04 3.65 2.75
N MET A 52 14.06 3.28 1.99
CA MET A 52 14.77 4.18 1.08
C MET A 52 15.29 3.41 -0.14
N PRO A 53 15.48 4.06 -1.31
CA PRO A 53 16.26 3.48 -2.40
C PRO A 53 17.72 3.32 -1.98
N GLN A 54 18.50 2.58 -2.75
CA GLN A 54 19.96 2.52 -2.49
C GLN A 54 20.57 3.91 -2.77
N LEU A 55 20.91 4.61 -1.68
CA LEU A 55 21.53 5.93 -1.75
C LEU A 55 22.99 5.82 -2.22
N VAL A 56 23.57 6.94 -2.65
CA VAL A 56 24.99 7.08 -3.00
C VAL A 56 25.59 8.18 -2.15
N GLU A 57 26.71 7.89 -1.48
CA GLU A 57 27.44 8.85 -0.65
C GLU A 57 27.89 10.08 -1.46
N GLY A 58 27.81 11.24 -0.88
CA GLY A 58 28.13 12.52 -1.50
C GLY A 58 27.03 13.12 -2.38
N ASN A 59 25.89 12.42 -2.60
CA ASN A 59 24.84 12.89 -3.48
C ASN A 59 23.69 13.58 -2.73
N PRO A 60 23.05 14.59 -3.34
CA PRO A 60 21.95 15.33 -2.74
C PRO A 60 20.61 14.63 -2.94
N TYR A 61 19.82 14.62 -1.85
CA TYR A 61 18.46 14.07 -1.83
C TYR A 61 17.49 15.04 -1.17
N VAL A 62 16.23 15.01 -1.59
CA VAL A 62 15.13 15.60 -0.83
C VAL A 62 14.68 14.57 0.18
N LEU A 63 14.63 14.95 1.45
CA LEU A 63 14.21 14.11 2.56
C LEU A 63 13.02 14.75 3.26
N VAL A 64 11.95 13.97 3.46
CA VAL A 64 10.87 14.24 4.41
C VAL A 64 10.95 13.19 5.51
N ALA A 65 11.03 13.63 6.77
CA ALA A 65 11.21 12.70 7.88
C ALA A 65 10.65 13.27 9.18
N ASP A 66 10.25 12.37 10.09
CA ASP A 66 9.78 12.70 11.43
C ASP A 66 10.87 12.40 12.48
N TYR A 67 11.12 13.33 13.38
CA TYR A 67 12.04 13.15 14.49
C TYR A 67 11.50 12.16 15.51
N VAL A 68 12.34 11.24 15.94
CA VAL A 68 12.05 10.26 16.99
C VAL A 68 13.25 10.17 17.93
N GLU A 69 13.01 10.20 19.24
CA GLU A 69 14.02 9.91 20.25
C GLU A 69 14.06 8.42 20.53
N ASP A 70 15.17 7.78 20.19
CA ASP A 70 15.38 6.35 20.46
C ASP A 70 16.10 6.19 21.81
N PRO A 71 15.57 5.41 22.79
CA PRO A 71 16.18 5.28 24.12
C PRO A 71 17.62 4.75 24.11
N LYS A 72 17.98 3.99 23.06
CA LYS A 72 19.32 3.36 22.92
C LYS A 72 20.26 4.15 22.02
N TRP A 73 19.69 4.76 20.96
CA TRP A 73 20.49 5.33 19.87
C TRP A 73 20.39 6.86 19.77
N GLY A 74 19.59 7.49 20.66
CA GLY A 74 19.37 8.93 20.67
C GLY A 74 18.48 9.44 19.55
N GLY A 75 18.57 10.72 19.23
CA GLY A 75 17.75 11.37 18.22
C GLY A 75 18.01 10.85 16.82
N GLN A 76 16.94 10.44 16.14
CA GLN A 76 16.95 9.91 14.77
C GLN A 76 15.74 10.45 14.00
N TYR A 77 15.78 10.31 12.68
CA TYR A 77 14.71 10.70 11.80
C TYR A 77 14.17 9.48 11.05
N ASN A 78 12.89 9.16 11.25
CA ASN A 78 12.20 8.14 10.48
C ASN A 78 11.81 8.71 9.11
N ILE A 79 12.30 8.07 8.05
CA ILE A 79 12.05 8.49 6.67
C ILE A 79 10.58 8.32 6.33
N ILE A 80 9.96 9.37 5.82
CA ILE A 80 8.66 9.35 5.14
C ILE A 80 8.91 9.17 3.65
N SER A 81 9.67 10.08 3.05
CA SER A 81 10.11 9.99 1.66
C SER A 81 11.55 10.47 1.49
N ILE A 82 12.27 9.83 0.58
CA ILE A 82 13.60 10.25 0.14
C ILE A 82 13.76 9.95 -1.34
N TYR A 83 14.18 10.95 -2.11
CA TYR A 83 14.37 10.86 -3.56
C TYR A 83 15.44 11.83 -4.03
N SER A 84 15.99 11.64 -5.23
CA SER A 84 17.04 12.51 -5.76
C SER A 84 16.58 13.97 -5.79
N ALA A 85 17.40 14.88 -5.26
CA ALA A 85 17.16 16.32 -5.31
C ALA A 85 17.44 16.92 -6.70
N ILE A 86 17.96 16.12 -7.63
CA ILE A 86 18.32 16.60 -8.96
C ILE A 86 17.10 16.51 -9.86
N THR A 87 16.53 17.66 -10.20
CA THR A 87 15.57 17.81 -11.29
C THR A 87 16.34 18.01 -12.59
N PHE A 88 16.01 17.29 -13.65
CA PHE A 88 16.60 17.50 -14.95
C PHE A 88 15.54 17.45 -16.05
N ASN A 89 15.80 18.16 -17.13
CA ASN A 89 15.07 17.97 -18.37
C ASN A 89 15.73 16.82 -19.14
N GLU A 90 14.94 15.87 -19.63
CA GLU A 90 15.45 14.71 -20.39
C GLU A 90 16.28 15.10 -21.63
N ASN A 91 16.13 16.33 -22.13
CA ASN A 91 16.91 16.86 -23.25
C ASN A 91 18.19 17.61 -22.79
N ASP A 92 18.43 17.74 -21.48
CA ASP A 92 19.60 18.41 -20.93
C ASP A 92 20.71 17.40 -20.55
N LYS A 93 21.71 17.29 -21.40
CA LYS A 93 22.87 16.39 -21.19
C LYS A 93 23.60 16.62 -19.86
N VAL A 94 23.67 17.88 -19.39
CA VAL A 94 24.31 18.21 -18.10
C VAL A 94 23.45 17.71 -16.94
N GLY A 95 22.13 17.92 -17.03
CA GLY A 95 21.17 17.40 -16.05
C GLY A 95 21.15 15.89 -16.03
N GLN A 96 21.16 15.21 -17.20
CA GLN A 96 21.26 13.75 -17.31
C GLN A 96 22.51 13.21 -16.59
N LYS A 97 23.70 13.80 -16.85
CA LYS A 97 24.95 13.38 -16.20
C LYS A 97 24.92 13.60 -14.69
N LYS A 98 24.35 14.72 -14.22
CA LYS A 98 24.13 14.95 -12.79
C LYS A 98 23.21 13.93 -12.17
N PHE A 99 22.10 13.59 -12.85
CA PHE A 99 21.18 12.55 -12.35
C PHE A 99 21.89 11.18 -12.27
N LEU A 100 22.62 10.76 -13.32
CA LEU A 100 23.37 9.52 -13.28
C LEU A 100 24.39 9.50 -12.13
N SER A 101 25.00 10.65 -11.81
CA SER A 101 25.94 10.75 -10.68
C SER A 101 25.27 10.51 -9.31
N THR A 102 23.95 10.63 -9.20
CA THR A 102 23.22 10.23 -7.96
C THR A 102 23.00 8.74 -7.84
N LEU A 103 23.22 7.99 -8.91
CA LEU A 103 22.94 6.56 -8.99
C LEU A 103 24.19 5.70 -9.05
N PHE A 104 25.28 6.26 -9.61
CA PHE A 104 26.49 5.53 -9.93
C PHE A 104 27.73 6.23 -9.36
N THR A 105 28.74 5.45 -9.03
CA THR A 105 30.02 6.00 -8.56
C THR A 105 30.76 6.80 -9.67
N PRO A 106 31.65 7.72 -9.32
CA PRO A 106 32.41 8.49 -10.32
C PRO A 106 33.11 7.61 -11.35
N LEU A 107 33.73 6.50 -10.93
CA LEU A 107 34.40 5.55 -11.83
C LEU A 107 33.42 4.84 -12.77
N GLN A 108 32.21 4.50 -12.28
CA GLN A 108 31.18 3.91 -13.17
C GLN A 108 30.70 4.91 -14.21
N ILE A 109 30.50 6.16 -13.81
CA ILE A 109 30.11 7.24 -14.73
C ILE A 109 31.19 7.46 -15.81
N GLU A 110 32.47 7.55 -15.39
CA GLU A 110 33.58 7.70 -16.33
C GLU A 110 33.61 6.55 -17.34
N ASN A 111 33.62 5.30 -16.86
CA ASN A 111 33.58 4.12 -17.73
C ASN A 111 32.36 4.07 -18.67
N MET A 112 31.17 4.57 -18.21
CA MET A 112 29.98 4.64 -19.06
C MET A 112 30.17 5.64 -20.21
N TYR A 113 30.67 6.84 -19.92
CA TYR A 113 30.88 7.87 -20.95
C TYR A 113 32.07 7.61 -21.88
N ASP A 114 33.03 6.78 -21.42
CA ASP A 114 34.14 6.32 -22.29
C ASP A 114 33.68 5.26 -23.28
N ALA A 115 32.72 4.44 -22.93
CA ALA A 115 32.24 3.32 -23.73
C ALA A 115 31.00 3.61 -24.57
N LEU A 116 30.18 4.61 -24.18
CA LEU A 116 28.88 4.90 -24.77
C LEU A 116 28.71 6.38 -25.08
N ASP A 117 28.17 6.68 -26.26
CA ASP A 117 27.85 8.06 -26.68
C ASP A 117 26.73 8.67 -25.81
N ASP A 118 25.76 7.84 -25.40
CA ASP A 118 24.63 8.23 -24.57
C ASP A 118 24.28 7.16 -23.52
N PRO A 119 24.97 7.16 -22.35
CA PRO A 119 24.67 6.24 -21.26
C PRO A 119 23.26 6.38 -20.71
N PHE A 120 22.70 7.59 -20.72
CA PHE A 120 21.35 7.85 -20.24
C PHE A 120 20.31 7.17 -21.13
N ASP A 121 20.43 7.31 -22.45
CA ASP A 121 19.55 6.66 -23.43
C ASP A 121 19.67 5.13 -23.34
N SER A 122 20.88 4.61 -23.17
CA SER A 122 21.10 3.15 -23.01
C SER A 122 20.42 2.59 -21.79
N LEU A 123 20.44 3.30 -20.65
CA LEU A 123 19.75 2.91 -19.43
C LEU A 123 18.23 3.07 -19.57
N LYS A 124 17.74 4.20 -20.10
CA LYS A 124 16.33 4.51 -20.28
C LYS A 124 15.61 3.51 -21.18
N ASN A 125 16.27 3.10 -22.26
CA ASN A 125 15.71 2.17 -23.24
C ASN A 125 16.08 0.70 -22.96
N ASN A 126 16.61 0.39 -21.77
CA ASN A 126 16.96 -0.96 -21.31
C ASN A 126 17.93 -1.70 -22.28
N LYS A 127 18.86 -0.97 -22.92
CA LYS A 127 19.82 -1.53 -23.86
C LYS A 127 20.99 -2.22 -23.17
N ALA A 128 20.73 -3.42 -22.63
CA ALA A 128 21.72 -4.19 -21.87
C ALA A 128 22.96 -4.51 -22.75
N GLU A 129 22.78 -4.73 -24.04
CA GLU A 129 23.85 -4.98 -25.06
C GLU A 129 24.81 -3.80 -25.20
N ASP A 130 24.39 -2.58 -24.92
CA ASP A 130 25.29 -1.43 -24.92
C ASP A 130 26.03 -1.36 -23.59
N LEU A 131 25.33 -1.56 -22.47
CA LEU A 131 25.92 -1.47 -21.14
C LEU A 131 27.01 -2.52 -20.88
N VAL A 132 26.95 -3.70 -21.49
CA VAL A 132 28.02 -4.71 -21.35
C VAL A 132 29.34 -4.30 -22.03
N LYS A 133 29.34 -3.27 -22.88
CA LYS A 133 30.56 -2.68 -23.46
C LYS A 133 31.34 -1.87 -22.43
N VAL A 134 30.69 -1.45 -21.35
CA VAL A 134 31.27 -0.67 -20.26
C VAL A 134 32.23 -1.55 -19.45
N ARG A 135 33.44 -1.05 -19.22
CA ARG A 135 34.45 -1.79 -18.44
C ARG A 135 33.92 -2.21 -17.04
N GLY A 136 33.97 -3.51 -16.78
CA GLY A 136 33.50 -4.09 -15.50
C GLY A 136 31.97 -4.31 -15.41
N CYS A 137 31.25 -4.15 -16.53
CA CYS A 137 29.81 -4.39 -16.60
C CYS A 137 29.53 -5.68 -17.38
N GLY A 138 29.19 -6.76 -16.67
CA GLY A 138 28.59 -7.97 -17.27
C GLY A 138 27.06 -7.87 -17.33
N LEU A 139 26.40 -8.87 -17.93
CA LEU A 139 24.94 -8.89 -18.10
C LEU A 139 24.17 -8.68 -16.79
N ASP A 140 24.56 -9.36 -15.71
CA ASP A 140 23.91 -9.19 -14.39
C ASP A 140 24.10 -7.77 -13.82
N THR A 141 25.25 -7.16 -14.11
CA THR A 141 25.53 -5.79 -13.66
C THR A 141 24.72 -4.79 -14.50
N ALA A 142 24.62 -5.01 -15.81
CA ALA A 142 23.79 -4.20 -16.70
C ALA A 142 22.31 -4.25 -16.27
N ALA A 143 21.78 -5.43 -15.98
CA ALA A 143 20.41 -5.58 -15.49
C ALA A 143 20.16 -4.81 -14.17
N ARG A 144 21.09 -4.93 -13.19
CA ARG A 144 21.02 -4.15 -11.94
C ARG A 144 21.14 -2.64 -12.14
N TRP A 145 21.91 -2.18 -13.10
CA TRP A 145 22.05 -0.77 -13.43
C TRP A 145 20.76 -0.22 -14.05
N ILE A 146 20.15 -0.96 -14.99
CA ILE A 146 18.86 -0.63 -15.58
C ILE A 146 17.77 -0.57 -14.52
N GLU A 147 17.67 -1.58 -13.67
CA GLU A 147 16.70 -1.62 -12.59
C GLU A 147 16.86 -0.41 -11.63
N ARG A 148 18.10 -0.12 -11.22
CA ARG A 148 18.40 1.05 -10.37
C ARG A 148 18.01 2.35 -11.05
N PHE A 149 18.33 2.52 -12.33
CA PHE A 149 18.00 3.72 -13.09
C PHE A 149 16.47 3.90 -13.18
N ASN A 150 15.77 2.88 -13.67
CA ASN A 150 14.32 2.93 -13.87
C ASN A 150 13.59 3.23 -12.55
N ARG A 151 13.98 2.58 -11.47
CA ARG A 151 13.40 2.82 -10.17
C ARG A 151 13.56 4.27 -9.71
N ASN A 152 14.76 4.82 -9.84
CA ASN A 152 15.02 6.18 -9.35
C ASN A 152 14.40 7.26 -10.24
N ILE A 153 14.37 7.10 -11.56
CA ILE A 153 13.71 8.06 -12.44
C ILE A 153 12.19 8.06 -12.24
N HIS A 154 11.58 6.89 -12.00
CA HIS A 154 10.16 6.77 -11.66
C HIS A 154 9.83 7.43 -10.33
N LEU A 155 10.64 7.17 -9.30
CA LEU A 155 10.46 7.80 -7.98
C LEU A 155 10.59 9.32 -8.08
N ALA A 156 11.63 9.83 -8.74
CA ALA A 156 11.82 11.27 -8.90
C ALA A 156 10.63 11.93 -9.60
N LYS A 157 10.08 11.31 -10.65
CA LYS A 157 8.88 11.78 -11.34
C LYS A 157 7.66 11.81 -10.44
N ILE A 158 7.36 10.68 -9.79
CA ILE A 158 6.18 10.56 -8.92
C ILE A 158 6.24 11.56 -7.76
N PHE A 159 7.38 11.67 -7.07
CA PHE A 159 7.53 12.60 -5.96
C PHE A 159 7.51 14.07 -6.39
N SER A 160 8.00 14.38 -7.59
CA SER A 160 7.90 15.74 -8.16
C SER A 160 6.46 16.12 -8.48
N GLU A 161 5.71 15.19 -9.07
CA GLU A 161 4.33 15.42 -9.52
C GLU A 161 3.30 15.34 -8.39
N LEU A 162 3.59 14.55 -7.34
CA LEU A 162 2.70 14.28 -6.21
C LEU A 162 3.25 14.86 -4.89
N GLU A 163 4.07 15.92 -4.95
CA GLU A 163 4.69 16.52 -3.76
C GLU A 163 3.66 16.90 -2.69
N GLN A 164 2.54 17.46 -3.10
CA GLN A 164 1.46 17.91 -2.21
C GLN A 164 0.79 16.77 -1.43
N TYR A 165 0.82 15.55 -1.95
CA TYR A 165 0.20 14.38 -1.31
C TYR A 165 1.05 13.76 -0.20
N ASN A 166 2.27 14.23 0.02
CA ASN A 166 3.18 13.75 1.07
C ASN A 166 3.31 12.21 1.13
N LEU A 167 3.41 11.58 -0.03
CA LEU A 167 3.51 10.12 -0.14
C LEU A 167 4.83 9.60 0.45
N THR A 168 4.78 8.41 1.05
CA THR A 168 5.99 7.72 1.50
C THR A 168 6.60 6.89 0.37
N ASN A 169 7.89 6.55 0.47
CA ASN A 169 8.53 5.62 -0.47
C ASN A 169 7.80 4.27 -0.55
N ASN A 170 7.32 3.76 0.59
CA ASN A 170 6.57 2.50 0.63
C ASN A 170 5.24 2.59 -0.13
N MET A 171 4.51 3.71 -0.01
CA MET A 171 3.27 3.95 -0.78
C MET A 171 3.55 3.96 -2.27
N VAL A 172 4.56 4.73 -2.70
CA VAL A 172 4.94 4.83 -4.11
C VAL A 172 5.40 3.48 -4.66
N ASN A 173 6.23 2.73 -3.93
CA ASN A 173 6.67 1.40 -4.36
C ASN A 173 5.48 0.46 -4.60
N ARG A 174 4.50 0.42 -3.68
CA ARG A 174 3.30 -0.43 -3.83
C ARG A 174 2.42 -0.02 -5.00
N LEU A 175 2.24 1.29 -5.22
CA LEU A 175 1.54 1.80 -6.39
C LEU A 175 2.27 1.41 -7.67
N MET A 176 3.61 1.48 -7.69
CA MET A 176 4.42 1.05 -8.83
C MET A 176 4.34 -0.45 -9.07
N GLU A 177 4.33 -1.28 -8.04
CA GLU A 177 4.10 -2.73 -8.14
C GLU A 177 2.73 -3.04 -8.80
N ARG A 178 1.72 -2.24 -8.47
CA ARG A 178 0.35 -2.42 -8.97
C ARG A 178 0.17 -1.95 -10.40
N TYR A 179 0.64 -0.74 -10.73
CA TYR A 179 0.37 -0.08 -12.01
C TYR A 179 1.52 -0.21 -13.01
N ASN A 180 2.72 -0.52 -12.55
CA ASN A 180 3.94 -0.65 -13.36
C ASN A 180 4.18 0.54 -14.31
N SER A 181 3.65 1.73 -13.97
CA SER A 181 3.76 2.96 -14.76
C SER A 181 3.70 4.17 -13.85
N PRO A 182 4.75 5.03 -13.84
CA PRO A 182 4.75 6.25 -13.06
C PRO A 182 3.65 7.24 -13.49
N ASP A 183 3.34 7.28 -14.79
CA ASP A 183 2.28 8.15 -15.35
C ASP A 183 0.91 7.73 -14.82
N LEU A 184 0.62 6.42 -14.81
CA LEU A 184 -0.63 5.91 -14.26
C LEU A 184 -0.73 6.14 -12.75
N VAL A 185 0.36 5.99 -11.99
CA VAL A 185 0.37 6.30 -10.56
C VAL A 185 0.03 7.77 -10.33
N VAL A 186 0.67 8.68 -11.06
CA VAL A 186 0.41 10.12 -10.96
C VAL A 186 -1.03 10.45 -11.33
N GLU A 187 -1.51 9.94 -12.45
CA GLU A 187 -2.90 10.15 -12.91
C GLU A 187 -3.91 9.66 -11.88
N LYS A 188 -3.76 8.42 -11.40
CA LYS A 188 -4.69 7.81 -10.47
C LYS A 188 -4.76 8.55 -9.13
N VAL A 189 -3.59 8.91 -8.55
CA VAL A 189 -3.55 9.64 -7.26
C VAL A 189 -4.10 11.06 -7.41
N LYS A 190 -3.81 11.77 -8.52
CA LYS A 190 -4.36 13.10 -8.78
C LYS A 190 -5.87 13.07 -8.97
N ASN A 191 -6.38 12.06 -9.66
CA ASN A 191 -7.83 11.93 -9.91
C ASN A 191 -8.60 11.48 -8.66
N ASN A 192 -8.02 10.58 -7.87
CA ASN A 192 -8.66 10.09 -6.64
C ASN A 192 -7.62 9.62 -5.61
N PRO A 193 -7.22 10.46 -4.63
CA PRO A 193 -6.27 10.07 -3.57
C PRO A 193 -6.72 8.89 -2.71
N TYR A 194 -8.02 8.61 -2.63
CA TYR A 194 -8.56 7.50 -1.86
C TYR A 194 -8.20 6.12 -2.42
N ILE A 195 -7.68 6.06 -3.64
CA ILE A 195 -7.06 4.84 -4.17
C ILE A 195 -5.97 4.28 -3.24
N LEU A 196 -5.35 5.15 -2.44
CA LEU A 196 -4.36 4.76 -1.44
C LEU A 196 -4.92 3.77 -0.40
N CYS A 197 -6.21 3.90 -0.03
CA CYS A 197 -6.87 2.98 0.90
C CYS A 197 -6.98 1.57 0.31
N ASN A 198 -7.29 1.48 -0.98
CA ASN A 198 -7.61 0.23 -1.66
C ASN A 198 -6.35 -0.50 -2.15
N GLU A 199 -5.34 0.27 -2.60
CA GLU A 199 -4.18 -0.27 -3.30
C GLU A 199 -2.94 -0.39 -2.41
N VAL A 200 -2.89 0.35 -1.29
CA VAL A 200 -1.72 0.34 -0.41
C VAL A 200 -2.04 -0.29 0.94
N LYS A 201 -1.64 -1.54 1.13
CA LYS A 201 -1.84 -2.25 2.40
C LYS A 201 -1.26 -1.45 3.58
N GLY A 202 -2.10 -1.22 4.59
CA GLY A 202 -1.73 -0.49 5.81
C GLY A 202 -2.04 1.00 5.76
N ILE A 203 -2.63 1.51 4.68
CA ILE A 203 -3.24 2.83 4.64
C ILE A 203 -4.73 2.67 4.89
N GLY A 204 -5.18 3.12 6.06
CA GLY A 204 -6.60 3.19 6.37
C GLY A 204 -7.23 4.51 5.90
N TRP A 205 -8.57 4.57 5.97
CA TRP A 205 -9.40 5.74 5.64
C TRP A 205 -8.80 7.06 6.19
N LYS A 206 -8.57 7.16 7.50
CA LYS A 206 -8.08 8.40 8.15
C LYS A 206 -6.78 8.94 7.57
N THR A 207 -5.89 8.04 7.13
CA THR A 207 -4.62 8.44 6.52
C THR A 207 -4.83 8.97 5.10
N ALA A 208 -5.63 8.27 4.29
CA ALA A 208 -5.91 8.70 2.92
C ALA A 208 -6.76 9.97 2.90
N ASP A 209 -7.74 10.09 3.79
CA ASP A 209 -8.56 11.29 3.94
C ASP A 209 -7.71 12.52 4.30
N LYS A 210 -6.81 12.37 5.26
CA LYS A 210 -5.87 13.43 5.60
C LYS A 210 -4.99 13.83 4.40
N ILE A 211 -4.46 12.86 3.65
CA ILE A 211 -3.66 13.12 2.46
C ILE A 211 -4.48 13.88 1.42
N ALA A 212 -5.73 13.46 1.18
CA ALA A 212 -6.63 14.09 0.23
C ALA A 212 -6.94 15.54 0.60
N LEU A 213 -7.33 15.80 1.85
CA LEU A 213 -7.64 17.14 2.35
C LEU A 213 -6.40 18.04 2.38
N ASP A 214 -5.26 17.53 2.85
CA ASP A 214 -3.98 18.27 2.85
C ASP A 214 -3.52 18.64 1.42
N SER A 215 -3.93 17.85 0.41
CA SER A 215 -3.65 18.14 -1.01
C SER A 215 -4.62 19.16 -1.64
N GLY A 216 -5.64 19.60 -0.89
CA GLY A 216 -6.60 20.61 -1.34
C GLY A 216 -7.89 20.03 -1.94
N MET A 217 -8.20 18.75 -1.69
CA MET A 217 -9.48 18.17 -2.08
C MET A 217 -10.62 18.83 -1.28
N GLU A 218 -11.75 19.05 -1.94
CA GLU A 218 -12.95 19.62 -1.32
C GLU A 218 -13.53 18.69 -0.26
N GLU A 219 -13.95 19.26 0.87
CA GLU A 219 -14.39 18.53 2.07
C GLU A 219 -15.60 17.63 1.81
N PHE A 220 -16.53 18.06 0.94
CA PHE A 220 -17.77 17.33 0.64
C PHE A 220 -17.85 16.86 -0.81
N CYS A 221 -16.71 16.59 -1.46
CA CYS A 221 -16.72 16.03 -2.81
C CYS A 221 -17.23 14.59 -2.85
N SER A 222 -17.84 14.21 -3.97
CA SER A 222 -18.39 12.86 -4.22
C SER A 222 -17.34 11.77 -3.96
N GLN A 223 -16.09 11.96 -4.38
CA GLN A 223 -15.03 10.98 -4.21
C GLN A 223 -14.73 10.68 -2.73
N ARG A 224 -14.73 11.70 -1.85
CA ARG A 224 -14.52 11.54 -0.41
C ARG A 224 -15.66 10.73 0.20
N ILE A 225 -16.89 11.12 -0.10
CA ILE A 225 -18.09 10.46 0.43
C ILE A 225 -18.17 9.01 -0.07
N SER A 226 -17.95 8.76 -1.35
CA SER A 226 -17.92 7.40 -1.93
C SER A 226 -16.86 6.52 -1.29
N ALA A 227 -15.66 7.05 -1.09
CA ALA A 227 -14.58 6.31 -0.44
C ALA A 227 -14.88 5.97 1.02
N PHE A 228 -15.53 6.88 1.76
CA PHE A 228 -16.02 6.62 3.11
C PHE A 228 -17.10 5.55 3.13
N ILE A 229 -18.12 5.67 2.28
CA ILE A 229 -19.21 4.68 2.15
C ILE A 229 -18.60 3.29 1.87
N TYR A 230 -17.70 3.19 0.89
CA TYR A 230 -17.05 1.92 0.55
C TYR A 230 -16.34 1.33 1.76
N LYS A 231 -15.53 2.15 2.44
CA LYS A 231 -14.77 1.70 3.62
C LYS A 231 -15.67 1.26 4.77
N TYR A 232 -16.71 2.02 5.07
CA TYR A 232 -17.64 1.69 6.13
C TYR A 232 -18.38 0.36 5.87
N LEU A 233 -18.88 0.18 4.64
CA LEU A 233 -19.52 -1.06 4.22
C LEU A 233 -18.54 -2.25 4.17
N GLU A 234 -17.28 -2.01 3.83
CA GLU A 234 -16.25 -3.04 3.84
C GLU A 234 -15.92 -3.51 5.26
N ASP A 235 -15.74 -2.57 6.18
CA ASP A 235 -15.50 -2.87 7.60
C ASP A 235 -16.69 -3.60 8.22
N SER A 236 -17.92 -3.16 7.92
CA SER A 236 -19.15 -3.85 8.35
C SER A 236 -19.18 -5.30 7.86
N GLY A 237 -18.85 -5.53 6.58
CA GLY A 237 -18.78 -6.86 6.00
C GLY A 237 -17.72 -7.75 6.63
N GLN A 238 -16.54 -7.20 6.94
CA GLN A 238 -15.48 -7.93 7.65
C GLN A 238 -15.86 -8.29 9.09
N ASN A 239 -16.75 -7.50 9.72
CA ASN A 239 -17.30 -7.75 11.05
C ASN A 239 -18.56 -8.65 11.03
N GLY A 240 -18.93 -9.20 9.88
CA GLY A 240 -20.02 -10.15 9.72
C GLY A 240 -21.35 -9.56 9.26
N CYS A 241 -21.42 -8.26 8.97
CA CYS A 241 -22.61 -7.58 8.48
C CYS A 241 -22.42 -7.18 7.01
N SER A 242 -22.83 -8.03 6.08
CA SER A 242 -22.68 -7.79 4.63
C SER A 242 -23.58 -6.70 4.08
N TRP A 243 -24.56 -6.27 4.84
CA TRP A 243 -25.46 -5.15 4.55
C TRP A 243 -25.86 -4.41 5.84
N ILE A 244 -26.28 -3.16 5.71
CA ILE A 244 -26.78 -2.29 6.78
C ILE A 244 -28.05 -1.57 6.29
N THR A 245 -28.72 -0.83 7.19
CA THR A 245 -29.82 0.04 6.78
C THR A 245 -29.32 1.38 6.22
N PRO A 246 -30.07 2.05 5.33
CA PRO A 246 -29.73 3.40 4.85
C PRO A 246 -29.60 4.41 6.00
N ASP A 247 -30.44 4.31 7.03
CA ASP A 247 -30.39 5.21 8.19
C ASP A 247 -29.07 5.03 8.99
N GLU A 248 -28.63 3.79 9.14
CA GLU A 248 -27.33 3.48 9.78
C GLU A 248 -26.17 4.05 8.96
N LEU A 249 -26.21 3.91 7.62
CA LEU A 249 -25.20 4.49 6.75
C LEU A 249 -25.19 6.02 6.86
N MET A 250 -26.37 6.66 6.85
CA MET A 250 -26.49 8.10 6.98
C MET A 250 -25.92 8.59 8.31
N GLY A 251 -26.24 7.90 9.42
CA GLY A 251 -25.68 8.20 10.73
C GLY A 251 -24.14 8.13 10.72
N ALA A 252 -23.56 7.09 10.12
CA ALA A 252 -22.12 6.93 10.01
C ALA A 252 -21.45 8.03 9.16
N ILE A 253 -22.11 8.46 8.07
CA ILE A 253 -21.62 9.57 7.24
C ILE A 253 -21.58 10.88 8.05
N ILE A 254 -22.64 11.18 8.78
CA ILE A 254 -22.73 12.38 9.63
C ILE A 254 -21.69 12.34 10.73
N ASP A 255 -21.52 11.20 11.39
CA ASP A 255 -20.57 11.02 12.49
C ASP A 255 -19.11 11.23 12.05
N GLU A 256 -18.73 10.78 10.85
CA GLU A 256 -17.34 10.88 10.37
C GLU A 256 -17.07 12.16 9.56
N LEU A 257 -18.02 12.57 8.71
CA LEU A 257 -17.82 13.69 7.77
C LEU A 257 -18.41 15.01 8.29
N GLY A 258 -19.29 14.98 9.30
CA GLY A 258 -19.93 16.13 9.90
C GLY A 258 -21.40 16.32 9.50
N GLU A 259 -22.15 17.09 10.31
CA GLU A 259 -23.57 17.36 10.09
C GLU A 259 -23.84 18.27 8.89
N ASP A 260 -22.83 18.99 8.41
CA ASP A 260 -22.93 19.95 7.31
C ASP A 260 -22.80 19.29 5.92
N VAL A 261 -22.66 17.96 5.83
CA VAL A 261 -22.59 17.25 4.54
C VAL A 261 -23.88 17.40 3.77
N PRO A 262 -23.88 17.99 2.54
CA PRO A 262 -25.12 18.18 1.79
C PRO A 262 -25.69 16.85 1.31
N ASP A 263 -27.00 16.63 1.49
CA ASP A 263 -27.71 15.43 1.04
C ASP A 263 -27.53 15.16 -0.45
N MET A 264 -27.43 16.23 -1.25
CA MET A 264 -27.21 16.12 -2.69
C MET A 264 -25.86 15.47 -3.00
N ASN A 265 -24.81 15.78 -2.25
CA ASN A 265 -23.47 15.21 -2.46
C ASN A 265 -23.43 13.73 -2.04
N ILE A 266 -24.19 13.36 -1.00
CA ILE A 266 -24.35 11.95 -0.60
C ILE A 266 -25.10 11.17 -1.69
N THR A 267 -26.17 11.75 -2.23
CA THR A 267 -26.93 11.15 -3.33
C THR A 267 -26.08 10.96 -4.59
N GLU A 268 -25.28 11.98 -4.94
CA GLU A 268 -24.32 11.90 -6.05
C GLU A 268 -23.28 10.81 -5.82
N ALA A 269 -22.69 10.76 -4.63
CA ALA A 269 -21.69 9.75 -4.27
C ALA A 269 -22.27 8.32 -4.39
N ILE A 270 -23.47 8.08 -3.88
CA ILE A 270 -24.17 6.79 -4.01
C ILE A 270 -24.45 6.46 -5.47
N HIS A 271 -24.85 7.45 -6.26
CA HIS A 271 -25.09 7.28 -7.70
C HIS A 271 -23.79 6.94 -8.45
N ASP A 272 -22.69 7.62 -8.15
CA ASP A 272 -21.39 7.41 -8.77
C ASP A 272 -20.82 6.02 -8.47
N MET A 273 -21.10 5.48 -7.28
CA MET A 273 -20.70 4.12 -6.90
C MET A 273 -21.42 3.03 -7.71
N GLY A 274 -22.61 3.32 -8.23
CA GLY A 274 -23.32 2.48 -9.18
C GLY A 274 -23.35 0.99 -8.82
N ASP A 275 -22.73 0.18 -9.68
CA ASP A 275 -22.68 -1.29 -9.53
C ASP A 275 -21.81 -1.80 -8.39
N GLU A 276 -21.02 -0.96 -7.73
CA GLU A 276 -20.27 -1.35 -6.54
C GLU A 276 -21.20 -1.59 -5.34
N LEU A 277 -22.33 -0.89 -5.31
CA LEU A 277 -23.35 -1.05 -4.29
C LEU A 277 -24.39 -2.12 -4.68
N TRP A 278 -24.87 -2.80 -3.68
CA TRP A 278 -26.02 -3.68 -3.76
C TRP A 278 -27.15 -3.11 -2.89
N TRP A 279 -28.36 -3.20 -3.41
CA TRP A 279 -29.58 -2.86 -2.71
C TRP A 279 -30.56 -4.01 -2.80
N ASN A 280 -31.33 -4.26 -1.72
CA ASN A 280 -32.48 -5.13 -1.83
C ASN A 280 -33.63 -4.46 -2.63
N GLU A 281 -34.67 -5.21 -3.00
CA GLU A 281 -35.78 -4.73 -3.82
C GLU A 281 -36.50 -3.52 -3.19
N ASP A 282 -36.68 -3.55 -1.86
CA ASP A 282 -37.40 -2.49 -1.11
C ASP A 282 -36.49 -1.31 -0.72
N LYS A 283 -35.23 -1.33 -1.08
CA LYS A 283 -34.21 -0.33 -0.74
C LYS A 283 -34.09 -0.05 0.76
N THR A 284 -34.37 -1.05 1.58
CA THR A 284 -34.20 -1.00 3.04
C THR A 284 -32.86 -1.51 3.52
N GLN A 285 -32.05 -2.11 2.61
CA GLN A 285 -30.75 -2.67 2.87
C GLN A 285 -29.76 -2.24 1.79
N ILE A 286 -28.56 -1.85 2.21
CA ILE A 286 -27.44 -1.45 1.34
C ILE A 286 -26.18 -2.19 1.77
N GLY A 287 -25.39 -2.65 0.82
CA GLY A 287 -24.11 -3.31 1.05
C GLY A 287 -23.20 -3.22 -0.16
N LEU A 288 -22.00 -3.77 -0.06
CA LEU A 288 -21.12 -3.90 -1.21
C LEU A 288 -21.52 -5.11 -2.05
N ARG A 289 -21.68 -4.92 -3.36
CA ARG A 289 -22.03 -5.98 -4.31
C ARG A 289 -21.08 -7.18 -4.24
N LYS A 290 -19.81 -6.96 -3.92
CA LYS A 290 -18.84 -8.05 -3.76
C LYS A 290 -19.25 -9.04 -2.67
N PHE A 291 -19.79 -8.56 -1.53
CA PHE A 291 -20.25 -9.43 -0.44
C PHE A 291 -21.50 -10.19 -0.85
N TYR A 292 -22.48 -9.51 -1.45
CA TYR A 292 -23.66 -10.17 -2.01
C TYR A 292 -23.30 -11.28 -2.99
N ASN A 293 -22.37 -11.03 -3.91
CA ASN A 293 -21.92 -12.04 -4.87
C ASN A 293 -21.22 -13.24 -4.20
N ILE A 294 -20.51 -13.01 -3.09
CA ILE A 294 -19.88 -14.08 -2.30
C ILE A 294 -20.96 -14.91 -1.61
N GLU A 295 -21.93 -14.29 -0.95
CA GLU A 295 -23.04 -14.97 -0.27
C GLU A 295 -23.88 -15.78 -1.26
N GLU A 296 -24.20 -15.20 -2.43
CA GLU A 296 -24.92 -15.92 -3.48
C GLU A 296 -24.16 -17.17 -3.96
N LYS A 297 -22.84 -17.07 -4.13
CA LYS A 297 -21.99 -18.21 -4.50
C LYS A 297 -21.97 -19.26 -3.38
N ILE A 298 -21.84 -18.84 -2.12
CA ILE A 298 -21.88 -19.74 -0.97
C ILE A 298 -23.22 -20.47 -0.92
N ALA A 299 -24.34 -19.74 -1.06
CA ALA A 299 -25.66 -20.32 -1.04
C ALA A 299 -25.86 -21.35 -2.17
N LYS A 300 -25.42 -21.03 -3.39
CA LYS A 300 -25.46 -21.97 -4.54
C LYS A 300 -24.63 -23.23 -4.28
N GLU A 301 -23.43 -23.09 -3.72
CA GLU A 301 -22.57 -24.23 -3.40
C GLU A 301 -23.13 -25.07 -2.26
N LEU A 302 -23.69 -24.46 -1.22
CA LEU A 302 -24.35 -25.20 -0.14
C LEU A 302 -25.57 -26.00 -0.64
N ILE A 303 -26.38 -25.39 -1.51
CA ILE A 303 -27.51 -26.09 -2.17
C ILE A 303 -27.00 -27.25 -3.01
N ARG A 304 -25.97 -27.03 -3.84
CA ARG A 304 -25.36 -28.07 -4.67
C ARG A 304 -24.82 -29.23 -3.83
N LEU A 305 -24.15 -28.94 -2.72
CA LEU A 305 -23.64 -29.96 -1.79
C LEU A 305 -24.77 -30.71 -1.11
N ARG A 306 -25.79 -30.00 -0.61
CA ARG A 306 -26.98 -30.61 0.03
C ARG A 306 -27.67 -31.60 -0.89
N ASP A 307 -27.86 -31.23 -2.15
CA ASP A 307 -28.61 -32.03 -3.13
C ASP A 307 -27.73 -33.08 -3.84
N ALA A 308 -26.44 -33.10 -3.57
CA ALA A 308 -25.53 -34.09 -4.13
C ALA A 308 -25.83 -35.49 -3.54
N LYS A 309 -25.82 -36.51 -4.41
CA LYS A 309 -25.93 -37.90 -3.94
C LYS A 309 -24.59 -38.29 -3.33
N SER A 310 -24.62 -38.72 -2.06
CA SER A 310 -23.45 -39.34 -1.43
C SER A 310 -23.42 -40.83 -1.81
N GLU A 311 -22.29 -41.30 -2.34
CA GLU A 311 -22.01 -42.72 -2.55
C GLU A 311 -21.30 -43.33 -1.34
N ILE A 312 -20.98 -42.55 -0.33
CA ILE A 312 -20.25 -42.96 0.88
C ILE A 312 -21.29 -43.41 1.91
N THR A 313 -21.23 -44.67 2.28
CA THR A 313 -21.97 -45.22 3.41
C THR A 313 -20.98 -45.47 4.55
N TYR A 314 -21.24 -44.85 5.67
CA TYR A 314 -20.47 -45.12 6.87
C TYR A 314 -21.08 -46.36 7.57
N GLY A 315 -20.24 -47.39 7.75
CA GLY A 315 -20.66 -48.61 8.46
C GLY A 315 -20.96 -48.34 9.94
N ASP A 316 -20.66 -49.28 10.79
CA ASP A 316 -21.03 -49.29 12.22
C ASP A 316 -20.41 -48.13 13.05
N TRP A 317 -20.86 -46.89 12.76
CA TRP A 317 -20.36 -45.70 13.44
C TRP A 317 -20.77 -45.65 14.92
N GLU A 318 -21.91 -46.27 15.27
CA GLU A 318 -22.36 -46.37 16.67
C GLU A 318 -21.39 -47.20 17.51
N ASP A 319 -20.87 -48.31 16.98
CA ASP A 319 -19.87 -49.10 17.68
C ASP A 319 -18.52 -48.37 17.77
N THR A 320 -18.20 -47.55 16.79
CA THR A 320 -17.04 -46.66 16.89
C THR A 320 -17.20 -45.64 18.04
N ILE A 321 -18.38 -45.04 18.20
CA ILE A 321 -18.67 -44.11 19.32
C ILE A 321 -18.50 -44.85 20.65
N LYS A 322 -19.11 -46.06 20.81
CA LYS A 322 -18.98 -46.86 22.04
C LYS A 322 -17.52 -47.20 22.35
N HIS A 323 -16.73 -47.53 21.33
CA HIS A 323 -15.30 -47.77 21.51
C HIS A 323 -14.55 -46.52 22.00
N VAL A 324 -14.83 -45.34 21.43
CA VAL A 324 -14.23 -44.06 21.85
C VAL A 324 -14.63 -43.70 23.28
N GLU A 325 -15.89 -43.88 23.64
CA GLU A 325 -16.41 -43.66 25.00
C GLU A 325 -15.70 -44.57 26.02
N HIS A 326 -15.60 -45.85 25.71
CA HIS A 326 -14.91 -46.80 26.57
C HIS A 326 -13.42 -46.45 26.75
N LYS A 327 -12.75 -46.05 25.66
CA LYS A 327 -11.34 -45.69 25.68
C LYS A 327 -11.07 -44.41 26.48
N ASN A 328 -11.98 -43.43 26.43
CA ASN A 328 -11.81 -42.14 27.05
C ASN A 328 -12.44 -42.01 28.45
N GLY A 329 -13.25 -42.99 28.87
CA GLY A 329 -13.86 -43.02 30.18
C GLY A 329 -15.02 -42.05 30.39
N TRP A 330 -15.60 -41.51 29.31
CA TRP A 330 -16.77 -40.62 29.35
C TRP A 330 -17.73 -40.97 28.20
N GLN A 331 -18.98 -40.56 28.32
CA GLN A 331 -20.01 -40.82 27.31
C GLN A 331 -20.41 -39.54 26.58
N PHE A 332 -20.71 -39.66 25.27
CA PHE A 332 -21.34 -38.59 24.52
C PHE A 332 -22.77 -38.37 25.00
N THR A 333 -23.20 -37.09 25.02
CA THR A 333 -24.63 -36.77 25.20
C THR A 333 -25.43 -37.19 23.98
N GLU A 334 -26.76 -37.24 24.11
CA GLU A 334 -27.62 -37.56 22.96
C GLU A 334 -27.47 -36.55 21.84
N GLU A 335 -27.33 -35.25 22.15
CA GLU A 335 -27.12 -34.21 21.17
C GLU A 335 -25.77 -34.36 20.47
N GLN A 336 -24.73 -34.73 21.18
CA GLN A 336 -23.41 -34.98 20.57
C GLN A 336 -23.45 -36.18 19.64
N ARG A 337 -24.14 -37.27 20.03
CA ARG A 337 -24.35 -38.46 19.16
C ARG A 337 -25.15 -38.10 17.93
N MET A 338 -26.22 -37.31 18.08
CA MET A 338 -27.01 -36.79 16.96
C MET A 338 -26.17 -35.94 16.02
N GLY A 339 -25.31 -35.07 16.54
CA GLY A 339 -24.39 -34.27 15.73
C GLY A 339 -23.43 -35.14 14.89
N VAL A 340 -22.90 -36.23 15.45
CA VAL A 340 -22.07 -37.18 14.71
C VAL A 340 -22.89 -37.89 13.61
N LYS A 341 -24.10 -38.35 13.95
CA LYS A 341 -25.00 -38.99 12.98
C LYS A 341 -25.30 -38.06 11.79
N GLU A 342 -25.78 -36.86 12.08
CA GLU A 342 -26.09 -35.89 11.04
C GLU A 342 -24.87 -35.55 10.15
N ALA A 343 -23.68 -35.47 10.75
CA ALA A 343 -22.42 -35.22 10.01
C ALA A 343 -22.03 -36.37 9.08
N LEU A 344 -22.45 -37.62 9.39
CA LEU A 344 -22.18 -38.80 8.58
C LEU A 344 -23.25 -39.02 7.48
N GLU A 345 -24.50 -38.67 7.75
CA GLU A 345 -25.64 -38.93 6.86
C GLU A 345 -25.91 -37.78 5.87
N ASN A 346 -25.42 -36.58 6.15
CA ASN A 346 -25.68 -35.40 5.33
C ASN A 346 -24.40 -34.81 4.71
N ASN A 347 -24.50 -34.32 3.49
CA ASN A 347 -23.39 -33.65 2.80
C ASN A 347 -23.07 -32.23 3.36
N VAL A 348 -24.02 -31.62 4.03
CA VAL A 348 -23.89 -30.33 4.68
C VAL A 348 -24.57 -30.38 6.04
N VAL A 349 -23.84 -30.09 7.08
CA VAL A 349 -24.37 -30.01 8.44
C VAL A 349 -23.82 -28.77 9.14
N VAL A 350 -24.63 -28.15 9.97
CA VAL A 350 -24.19 -27.05 10.86
C VAL A 350 -24.34 -27.55 12.29
N ILE A 351 -23.23 -27.66 12.99
CA ILE A 351 -23.19 -28.01 14.41
C ILE A 351 -22.91 -26.73 15.19
N HIS A 352 -23.85 -26.34 16.04
CA HIS A 352 -23.72 -25.20 16.92
C HIS A 352 -23.61 -25.70 18.35
N GLY A 353 -22.63 -25.22 19.09
CA GLY A 353 -22.43 -25.47 20.52
C GLY A 353 -22.30 -24.15 21.28
N GLU A 354 -22.76 -24.16 22.53
CA GLU A 354 -22.51 -23.04 23.47
C GLU A 354 -21.05 -23.07 23.98
#